data_d64c586c4cc0e4b48f966f0d742bf0e7
#
_entry.id   d64c586c4cc0e4b48f966f0d742bf0e7
#
_cell.length_a   1.000
_cell.length_b   1.000
_cell.length_c   1.000
_cell.angle_alpha   90.00
_cell.angle_beta   90.00
_cell.angle_gamma   90.00
#
_symmetry.space_group_name_H-M   'P 1'
#
loop_
_entity.id
_entity.type
_entity.pdbx_description
1 polymer ?
#
loop_
_entity_poly.entity_id
_entity_poly.type
_entity_poly.pdbx_seq_one_letter_code
_entity_poly.pdbx_strand_id
1 'polypeptide(L)'
;MSEVTNTTVPPVQQQRQQYYEQISAKGLTPLWESLHDLVPQTPNANCAPALWHYPEIRPLLMRAGELIGAREAVRRVLVLENPALRGSSSITASLYAGLQLIMPGEVAPSHRHNQSALRFIVEGKGAFTAVDGERTTMHDGDFILTPQWRWHDHGNTGNEPVVWLDGLDLPLVN
;
A
#
# COMPACT_ATOMS: atom_id res chain seq x y z
N MET A 1 -14.21 -46.33 56.71
CA MET A 1 -13.66 -46.70 55.42
C MET A 1 -13.78 -45.48 54.51
N SER A 2 -12.66 -44.74 54.32
CA SER A 2 -12.61 -43.60 53.49
C SER A 2 -12.19 -44.09 52.10
N GLU A 3 -13.07 -43.89 51.11
CA GLU A 3 -12.75 -44.12 49.69
C GLU A 3 -11.66 -43.15 49.25
N VAL A 4 -10.48 -43.65 48.91
CA VAL A 4 -9.42 -42.92 48.22
C VAL A 4 -9.83 -42.83 46.75
N THR A 5 -10.41 -41.70 46.34
CA THR A 5 -10.66 -41.42 44.94
C THR A 5 -9.31 -41.29 44.21
N ASN A 6 -8.96 -42.31 43.46
CA ASN A 6 -7.76 -42.38 42.63
C ASN A 6 -8.00 -41.49 41.39
N THR A 7 -7.72 -40.19 41.49
CA THR A 7 -7.79 -39.24 40.36
C THR A 7 -6.59 -39.51 39.46
N THR A 8 -6.74 -40.35 38.46
CA THR A 8 -5.74 -40.56 37.39
C THR A 8 -5.59 -39.26 36.61
N VAL A 9 -4.40 -38.66 36.68
CA VAL A 9 -4.05 -37.48 35.88
C VAL A 9 -4.17 -37.86 34.38
N PRO A 10 -4.90 -37.09 33.55
CA PRO A 10 -5.04 -37.37 32.13
C PRO A 10 -3.68 -37.42 31.42
N PRO A 11 -3.54 -38.20 30.35
CA PRO A 11 -2.32 -38.19 29.53
C PRO A 11 -1.93 -36.76 29.08
N VAL A 12 -0.64 -36.49 29.02
CA VAL A 12 -0.11 -35.15 28.67
C VAL A 12 -0.75 -34.57 27.38
N GLN A 13 -1.02 -35.40 26.41
CA GLN A 13 -1.70 -34.98 25.17
C GLN A 13 -3.11 -34.45 25.43
N GLN A 14 -3.88 -35.12 26.30
CA GLN A 14 -5.22 -34.68 26.66
C GLN A 14 -5.20 -33.38 27.48
N GLN A 15 -4.22 -33.21 28.36
CA GLN A 15 -4.01 -31.95 29.09
C GLN A 15 -3.65 -30.79 28.14
N ARG A 16 -2.80 -31.08 27.15
CA ARG A 16 -2.43 -30.09 26.09
C ARG A 16 -3.65 -29.66 25.30
N GLN A 17 -4.48 -30.59 24.88
CA GLN A 17 -5.71 -30.30 24.14
C GLN A 17 -6.66 -29.41 24.97
N GLN A 18 -6.91 -29.77 26.21
CA GLN A 18 -7.74 -28.97 27.12
C GLN A 18 -7.15 -27.56 27.34
N TYR A 19 -5.84 -27.46 27.47
CA TYR A 19 -5.15 -26.17 27.57
C TYR A 19 -5.35 -25.32 26.31
N TYR A 20 -5.23 -25.90 25.12
CA TYR A 20 -5.45 -25.18 23.85
C TYR A 20 -6.90 -24.70 23.71
N GLU A 21 -7.87 -25.48 24.14
CA GLU A 21 -9.27 -25.07 24.19
C GLU A 21 -9.48 -23.88 25.15
N GLN A 22 -8.85 -23.92 26.33
CA GLN A 22 -8.95 -22.83 27.30
C GLN A 22 -8.34 -21.52 26.82
N ILE A 23 -7.17 -21.57 26.18
CA ILE A 23 -6.52 -20.37 25.67
C ILE A 23 -7.26 -19.82 24.42
N SER A 24 -7.74 -20.72 23.56
CA SER A 24 -8.53 -20.34 22.37
C SER A 24 -9.83 -19.61 22.75
N ALA A 25 -10.52 -20.08 23.82
CA ALA A 25 -11.72 -19.40 24.31
C ALA A 25 -11.46 -17.97 24.82
N LYS A 26 -10.20 -17.62 25.07
CA LYS A 26 -9.75 -16.26 25.47
C LYS A 26 -9.13 -15.48 24.33
N GLY A 27 -9.21 -15.97 23.09
CA GLY A 27 -8.59 -15.34 21.92
C GLY A 27 -7.07 -15.43 21.90
N LEU A 28 -6.47 -16.39 22.60
CA LEU A 28 -5.03 -16.61 22.63
C LEU A 28 -4.64 -17.77 21.71
N THR A 29 -3.56 -17.60 20.96
CA THR A 29 -3.00 -18.63 20.08
C THR A 29 -1.57 -18.96 20.52
N PRO A 30 -1.21 -20.27 20.64
CA PRO A 30 0.12 -20.67 21.06
C PRO A 30 1.14 -20.43 19.95
N LEU A 31 2.06 -19.50 20.16
CA LEU A 31 3.08 -19.13 19.16
C LEU A 31 3.92 -20.33 18.70
N TRP A 32 4.24 -21.25 19.61
CA TRP A 32 5.06 -22.42 19.30
C TRP A 32 4.42 -23.40 18.29
N GLU A 33 3.10 -23.32 18.07
CA GLU A 33 2.43 -24.11 17.03
C GLU A 33 2.52 -23.44 15.64
N SER A 34 2.68 -22.10 15.58
CA SER A 34 2.69 -21.32 14.35
C SER A 34 4.01 -20.59 14.08
N LEU A 35 4.98 -20.69 14.96
CA LEU A 35 6.24 -19.95 14.87
C LEU A 35 6.97 -20.18 13.55
N HIS A 36 6.99 -21.41 13.08
CA HIS A 36 7.67 -21.82 11.85
C HIS A 36 7.08 -21.09 10.60
N ASP A 37 5.76 -20.90 10.60
CA ASP A 37 5.06 -20.24 9.49
C ASP A 37 5.18 -18.71 9.59
N LEU A 38 5.20 -18.17 10.83
CA LEU A 38 5.30 -16.73 11.06
C LEU A 38 6.72 -16.19 10.87
N VAL A 39 7.73 -17.00 11.15
CA VAL A 39 9.15 -16.62 11.05
C VAL A 39 9.89 -17.66 10.20
N PRO A 40 9.63 -17.71 8.89
CA PRO A 40 10.31 -18.63 8.01
C PRO A 40 11.82 -18.31 7.93
N GLN A 41 12.65 -19.36 7.78
CA GLN A 41 14.13 -19.22 7.69
C GLN A 41 14.56 -18.53 6.39
N THR A 42 13.74 -18.55 5.37
CA THR A 42 13.99 -17.89 4.08
C THR A 42 12.83 -16.97 3.74
N PRO A 43 13.08 -15.81 3.09
CA PRO A 43 12.02 -14.93 2.66
C PRO A 43 10.98 -15.68 1.80
N ASN A 44 9.71 -15.57 2.17
CA ASN A 44 8.59 -16.09 1.39
C ASN A 44 7.92 -14.92 0.66
N ALA A 45 8.46 -14.56 -0.52
CA ALA A 45 7.90 -13.49 -1.33
C ALA A 45 6.75 -14.04 -2.17
N ASN A 46 5.56 -13.45 -2.00
CA ASN A 46 4.39 -13.71 -2.84
C ASN A 46 4.32 -12.80 -4.08
N CYS A 47 5.40 -12.08 -4.37
CA CYS A 47 5.53 -11.19 -5.51
C CYS A 47 6.35 -11.86 -6.62
N ALA A 48 5.97 -11.62 -7.88
CA ALA A 48 6.78 -11.98 -9.04
C ALA A 48 7.71 -10.82 -9.41
N PRO A 49 8.93 -11.07 -9.92
CA PRO A 49 9.74 -10.04 -10.55
C PRO A 49 8.97 -9.42 -11.71
N ALA A 50 8.93 -8.10 -11.76
CA ALA A 50 8.24 -7.36 -12.82
C ALA A 50 9.01 -6.08 -13.17
N LEU A 51 8.87 -5.66 -14.42
CA LEU A 51 9.48 -4.45 -14.96
C LEU A 51 8.46 -3.75 -15.85
N TRP A 52 8.33 -2.46 -15.66
CA TRP A 52 7.48 -1.58 -16.47
C TRP A 52 8.34 -0.55 -17.19
N HIS A 53 8.38 -0.62 -18.51
CA HIS A 53 9.11 0.36 -19.32
C HIS A 53 8.26 1.61 -19.51
N TYR A 54 8.69 2.72 -18.93
CA TYR A 54 7.95 3.99 -18.99
C TYR A 54 7.60 4.43 -20.42
N PRO A 55 8.48 4.33 -21.42
CA PRO A 55 8.14 4.68 -22.81
C PRO A 55 6.95 3.90 -23.38
N GLU A 56 6.69 2.68 -22.91
CA GLU A 56 5.55 1.85 -23.33
C GLU A 56 4.27 2.25 -22.58
N ILE A 57 4.38 2.71 -21.33
CA ILE A 57 3.24 3.10 -20.48
C ILE A 57 2.80 4.53 -20.77
N ARG A 58 3.73 5.42 -21.04
CA ARG A 58 3.47 6.84 -21.26
C ARG A 58 2.34 7.12 -22.27
N PRO A 59 2.30 6.51 -23.46
CA PRO A 59 1.20 6.72 -24.40
C PRO A 59 -0.17 6.33 -23.85
N LEU A 60 -0.24 5.26 -23.05
CA LEU A 60 -1.47 4.80 -22.40
C LEU A 60 -1.93 5.79 -21.32
N LEU A 61 -0.98 6.34 -20.58
CA LEU A 61 -1.25 7.34 -19.54
C LEU A 61 -1.75 8.65 -20.17
N MET A 62 -1.11 9.13 -21.25
CA MET A 62 -1.59 10.31 -21.99
C MET A 62 -2.99 10.07 -22.57
N ARG A 63 -3.25 8.87 -23.09
CA ARG A 63 -4.58 8.51 -23.59
C ARG A 63 -5.65 8.54 -22.50
N ALA A 64 -5.30 8.15 -21.27
CA ALA A 64 -6.20 8.32 -20.13
C ALA A 64 -6.51 9.81 -19.86
N GLY A 65 -5.54 10.72 -20.07
CA GLY A 65 -5.74 12.16 -19.98
C GLY A 65 -6.76 12.73 -20.97
N GLU A 66 -6.80 12.13 -22.17
CA GLU A 66 -7.76 12.52 -23.21
C GLU A 66 -9.17 11.98 -22.98
N LEU A 67 -9.28 10.78 -22.39
CA LEU A 67 -10.54 10.04 -22.27
C LEU A 67 -11.27 10.28 -20.94
N ILE A 68 -10.54 10.52 -19.85
CA ILE A 68 -11.06 10.53 -18.50
C ILE A 68 -10.71 11.86 -17.84
N GLY A 69 -11.71 12.71 -17.62
CA GLY A 69 -11.51 14.02 -17.00
C GLY A 69 -11.09 13.94 -15.54
N ALA A 70 -10.40 14.98 -15.04
CA ALA A 70 -9.92 15.05 -13.66
C ALA A 70 -11.05 14.90 -12.61
N ARG A 71 -12.24 15.44 -12.91
CA ARG A 71 -13.40 15.33 -12.01
C ARG A 71 -13.90 13.89 -11.89
N GLU A 72 -13.92 13.14 -12.99
CA GLU A 72 -14.33 11.73 -13.01
C GLU A 72 -13.31 10.84 -12.32
N ALA A 73 -12.03 11.00 -12.67
CA ALA A 73 -10.95 10.19 -12.13
C ALA A 73 -10.67 10.47 -10.65
N VAL A 74 -10.93 11.69 -10.17
CA VAL A 74 -10.47 12.26 -8.90
C VAL A 74 -8.93 12.23 -8.80
N ARG A 75 -8.34 11.08 -9.10
CA ARG A 75 -6.90 10.81 -9.25
C ARG A 75 -6.70 9.94 -10.49
N ARG A 76 -6.07 10.48 -11.53
CA ARG A 76 -5.80 9.74 -12.79
C ARG A 76 -4.49 8.98 -12.66
N VAL A 77 -4.58 7.74 -12.15
CA VAL A 77 -3.42 6.89 -11.85
C VAL A 77 -3.52 5.56 -12.59
N LEU A 78 -2.43 5.14 -13.22
CA LEU A 78 -2.24 3.76 -13.65
C LEU A 78 -1.42 3.02 -12.60
N VAL A 79 -2.04 2.08 -11.91
CA VAL A 79 -1.40 1.29 -10.85
C VAL A 79 -0.42 0.29 -11.47
N LEU A 80 0.81 0.25 -10.97
CA LEU A 80 1.83 -0.75 -11.31
C LEU A 80 1.58 -2.00 -10.48
N GLU A 81 0.61 -2.80 -10.90
CA GLU A 81 0.15 -3.94 -10.14
C GLU A 81 1.01 -5.18 -10.40
N ASN A 82 1.54 -5.78 -9.33
CA ASN A 82 2.38 -6.97 -9.44
C ASN A 82 1.63 -8.12 -10.12
N PRO A 83 2.24 -8.82 -11.09
CA PRO A 83 1.59 -9.92 -11.79
C PRO A 83 1.06 -11.04 -10.89
N ALA A 84 1.72 -11.30 -9.74
CA ALA A 84 1.28 -12.29 -8.76
C ALA A 84 0.23 -11.75 -7.77
N LEU A 85 -0.03 -10.43 -7.76
CA LEU A 85 -0.95 -9.76 -6.84
C LEU A 85 -2.11 -9.05 -7.57
N ARG A 86 -2.51 -9.56 -8.73
CA ARG A 86 -3.58 -8.95 -9.54
C ARG A 86 -4.88 -8.80 -8.78
N GLY A 87 -5.47 -7.61 -8.85
CA GLY A 87 -6.69 -7.24 -8.13
C GLY A 87 -6.45 -6.67 -6.74
N SER A 88 -5.19 -6.60 -6.26
CA SER A 88 -4.85 -6.03 -4.94
C SER A 88 -4.41 -4.58 -5.00
N SER A 89 -4.20 -4.01 -6.19
CA SER A 89 -3.63 -2.68 -6.38
C SER A 89 -2.27 -2.50 -5.71
N SER A 90 -1.45 -3.56 -5.66
CA SER A 90 -0.17 -3.57 -4.94
C SER A 90 0.99 -3.91 -5.86
N ILE A 91 2.11 -3.18 -5.74
CA ILE A 91 3.35 -3.49 -6.45
C ILE A 91 4.17 -4.53 -5.70
N THR A 92 4.07 -4.55 -4.38
CA THR A 92 4.59 -5.60 -3.49
C THR A 92 3.58 -5.88 -2.39
N ALA A 93 3.84 -6.88 -1.54
CA ALA A 93 3.00 -7.17 -0.37
C ALA A 93 2.88 -6.00 0.63
N SER A 94 3.79 -5.01 0.56
CA SER A 94 3.86 -3.90 1.51
C SER A 94 3.74 -2.52 0.87
N LEU A 95 3.78 -2.44 -0.48
CA LEU A 95 3.81 -1.17 -1.18
C LEU A 95 2.77 -1.12 -2.31
N TYR A 96 2.18 0.05 -2.45
CA TYR A 96 1.47 0.52 -3.62
C TYR A 96 2.43 1.37 -4.47
N ALA A 97 2.32 1.28 -5.79
CA ALA A 97 2.92 2.25 -6.71
C ALA A 97 2.03 2.49 -7.94
N GLY A 98 1.99 3.73 -8.40
CA GLY A 98 1.22 4.09 -9.58
C GLY A 98 1.74 5.35 -10.25
N LEU A 99 1.56 5.44 -11.56
CA LEU A 99 1.89 6.64 -12.34
C LEU A 99 0.66 7.54 -12.41
N GLN A 100 0.73 8.70 -11.78
CA GLN A 100 -0.31 9.73 -11.80
C GLN A 100 -0.01 10.76 -12.88
N LEU A 101 -1.06 11.13 -13.62
CA LEU A 101 -1.05 12.18 -14.63
C LEU A 101 -1.93 13.34 -14.20
N ILE A 102 -1.41 14.55 -14.32
CA ILE A 102 -2.17 15.79 -14.22
C ILE A 102 -1.95 16.66 -15.47
N MET A 103 -3.05 17.03 -16.13
CA MET A 103 -3.03 17.87 -17.32
C MET A 103 -2.94 19.35 -16.94
N PRO A 104 -2.54 20.25 -17.88
CA PRO A 104 -2.57 21.70 -17.66
C PRO A 104 -3.92 22.18 -17.14
N GLY A 105 -3.90 23.02 -16.10
CA GLY A 105 -5.10 23.60 -15.48
C GLY A 105 -5.90 22.67 -14.57
N GLU A 106 -5.53 21.39 -14.46
CA GLU A 106 -6.21 20.46 -13.55
C GLU A 106 -5.77 20.63 -12.09
N VAL A 107 -6.73 20.35 -11.19
CA VAL A 107 -6.51 20.30 -9.75
C VAL A 107 -7.07 19.00 -9.23
N ALA A 108 -6.26 18.27 -8.50
CA ALA A 108 -6.66 17.11 -7.70
C ALA A 108 -7.02 17.60 -6.29
N PRO A 109 -8.29 17.46 -5.86
CA PRO A 109 -8.80 18.09 -4.63
C PRO A 109 -8.04 17.67 -3.36
N SER A 110 -8.03 18.57 -2.37
CA SER A 110 -7.38 18.33 -1.08
C SER A 110 -8.02 17.14 -0.36
N HIS A 111 -7.17 16.30 0.19
CA HIS A 111 -7.55 15.14 0.98
C HIS A 111 -6.45 14.76 1.97
N ARG A 112 -6.70 13.80 2.80
CA ARG A 112 -5.71 13.17 3.69
C ARG A 112 -6.02 11.68 3.85
N HIS A 113 -4.99 10.91 4.17
CA HIS A 113 -5.09 9.47 4.39
C HIS A 113 -4.06 9.00 5.42
N ASN A 114 -4.26 7.83 5.97
CA ASN A 114 -3.36 7.24 6.97
C ASN A 114 -2.00 6.82 6.40
N GLN A 115 -1.94 6.56 5.11
CA GLN A 115 -0.73 6.16 4.43
C GLN A 115 0.24 7.33 4.32
N SER A 116 1.54 7.04 4.45
CA SER A 116 2.60 7.93 3.97
C SER A 116 2.73 7.81 2.46
N ALA A 117 3.00 8.92 1.79
CA ALA A 117 3.18 8.95 0.35
C ALA A 117 4.50 9.60 -0.04
N LEU A 118 5.11 9.06 -1.07
CA LEU A 118 6.20 9.69 -1.80
C LEU A 118 5.76 9.99 -3.23
N ARG A 119 6.33 11.01 -3.84
CA ARG A 119 6.20 11.32 -5.26
C ARG A 119 7.56 11.49 -5.87
N PHE A 120 7.84 10.73 -6.89
CA PHE A 120 9.00 10.91 -7.75
C PHE A 120 8.54 11.47 -9.09
N ILE A 121 8.98 12.69 -9.43
CA ILE A 121 8.56 13.37 -10.65
C ILE A 121 9.29 12.75 -11.84
N VAL A 122 8.53 12.11 -12.73
CA VAL A 122 9.06 11.37 -13.89
C VAL A 122 9.22 12.27 -15.11
N GLU A 123 8.25 13.16 -15.34
CA GLU A 123 8.33 14.14 -16.42
C GLU A 123 7.43 15.34 -16.17
N GLY A 124 7.81 16.48 -16.76
CA GLY A 124 7.05 17.71 -16.82
C GLY A 124 7.38 18.69 -15.69
N LYS A 125 6.89 19.91 -15.85
CA LYS A 125 7.11 21.02 -14.90
C LYS A 125 5.85 21.88 -14.78
N GLY A 126 5.78 22.63 -13.67
CA GLY A 126 4.68 23.56 -13.42
C GLY A 126 3.54 22.99 -12.59
N ALA A 127 3.56 21.70 -12.30
CA ALA A 127 2.71 21.14 -11.26
C ALA A 127 3.25 21.47 -9.86
N PHE A 128 2.38 21.31 -8.89
CA PHE A 128 2.72 21.48 -7.47
C PHE A 128 2.02 20.44 -6.61
N THR A 129 2.59 20.20 -5.45
CA THR A 129 1.87 19.62 -4.31
C THR A 129 1.83 20.64 -3.19
N ALA A 130 0.70 20.74 -2.50
CA ALA A 130 0.59 21.52 -1.28
C ALA A 130 0.32 20.57 -0.11
N VAL A 131 1.06 20.72 0.98
CA VAL A 131 0.90 19.94 2.21
C VAL A 131 0.65 20.91 3.37
N ASP A 132 -0.48 20.76 4.04
CA ASP A 132 -0.94 21.69 5.09
C ASP A 132 -0.91 23.18 4.66
N GLY A 133 -1.12 23.43 3.37
CA GLY A 133 -1.11 24.77 2.78
C GLY A 133 0.27 25.25 2.28
N GLU A 134 1.33 24.53 2.58
CA GLU A 134 2.67 24.83 2.04
C GLU A 134 2.83 24.22 0.65
N ARG A 135 2.99 25.08 -0.35
CA ARG A 135 3.08 24.69 -1.75
C ARG A 135 4.52 24.47 -2.20
N THR A 136 4.78 23.30 -2.76
CA THR A 136 6.05 22.91 -3.38
C THR A 136 5.85 22.72 -4.89
N THR A 137 6.61 23.46 -5.71
CA THR A 137 6.62 23.26 -7.17
C THR A 137 7.41 21.99 -7.51
N MET A 138 6.91 21.24 -8.48
CA MET A 138 7.49 19.97 -8.93
C MET A 138 8.32 20.15 -10.21
N HIS A 139 9.50 19.53 -10.24
CA HIS A 139 10.39 19.46 -11.39
C HIS A 139 10.85 18.02 -11.60
N ASP A 140 11.28 17.70 -12.82
CA ASP A 140 11.80 16.38 -13.16
C ASP A 140 12.91 15.95 -12.19
N GLY A 141 12.78 14.73 -11.67
CA GLY A 141 13.71 14.15 -10.71
C GLY A 141 13.49 14.55 -9.26
N ASP A 142 12.54 15.43 -8.95
CA ASP A 142 12.20 15.77 -7.57
C ASP A 142 11.60 14.56 -6.83
N PHE A 143 11.93 14.47 -5.55
CA PHE A 143 11.40 13.48 -4.63
C PHE A 143 10.70 14.19 -3.47
N ILE A 144 9.37 14.07 -3.41
CA ILE A 144 8.52 14.80 -2.47
C ILE A 144 7.83 13.82 -1.53
N LEU A 145 7.87 14.09 -0.24
CA LEU A 145 7.21 13.29 0.79
C LEU A 145 5.95 13.99 1.30
N THR A 146 4.88 13.20 1.46
CA THR A 146 3.68 13.60 2.19
C THR A 146 3.53 12.68 3.39
N PRO A 147 3.79 13.15 4.62
CA PRO A 147 3.61 12.36 5.82
C PRO A 147 2.14 11.94 5.99
N GLN A 148 1.93 10.86 6.71
CA GLN A 148 0.60 10.36 7.06
C GLN A 148 -0.28 11.46 7.67
N TRP A 149 -1.57 11.41 7.35
CA TRP A 149 -2.63 12.23 7.92
C TRP A 149 -2.51 13.74 7.69
N ARG A 150 -1.61 14.19 6.76
CA ARG A 150 -1.51 15.60 6.37
C ARG A 150 -2.46 15.91 5.22
N TRP A 151 -3.13 17.06 5.30
CA TRP A 151 -3.92 17.59 4.19
C TRP A 151 -3.00 17.91 3.02
N HIS A 152 -3.35 17.42 1.85
CA HIS A 152 -2.57 17.68 0.64
C HIS A 152 -3.44 17.71 -0.61
N ASP A 153 -3.03 18.53 -1.55
CA ASP A 153 -3.60 18.64 -2.88
C ASP A 153 -2.51 18.77 -3.95
N HIS A 154 -2.92 18.68 -5.19
CA HIS A 154 -2.03 18.80 -6.34
C HIS A 154 -2.71 19.61 -7.41
N GLY A 155 -1.94 20.41 -8.13
CA GLY A 155 -2.43 21.13 -9.30
C GLY A 155 -1.34 21.30 -10.33
N ASN A 156 -1.76 21.52 -11.57
CA ASN A 156 -0.85 21.85 -12.66
C ASN A 156 -1.17 23.24 -13.18
N THR A 157 -0.32 24.21 -12.85
CA THR A 157 -0.43 25.60 -13.34
C THR A 157 0.48 25.86 -14.56
N GLY A 158 1.19 24.82 -15.02
CA GLY A 158 1.99 24.86 -16.23
C GLY A 158 1.16 24.67 -17.51
N ASN A 159 1.84 24.51 -18.62
CA ASN A 159 1.26 24.36 -19.95
C ASN A 159 1.53 22.99 -20.59
N GLU A 160 2.13 22.06 -19.84
CA GLU A 160 2.41 20.70 -20.27
C GLU A 160 1.92 19.68 -19.24
N PRO A 161 1.62 18.43 -19.64
CA PRO A 161 1.28 17.37 -18.70
C PRO A 161 2.43 17.10 -17.74
N VAL A 162 2.10 16.73 -16.51
CA VAL A 162 3.09 16.30 -15.51
C VAL A 162 2.75 14.90 -15.05
N VAL A 163 3.77 14.05 -14.96
CA VAL A 163 3.67 12.67 -14.51
C VAL A 163 4.61 12.45 -13.34
N TRP A 164 4.09 11.83 -12.30
CA TRP A 164 4.90 11.35 -11.19
C TRP A 164 4.56 9.92 -10.81
N LEU A 165 5.51 9.24 -10.18
CA LEU A 165 5.31 7.98 -9.52
C LEU A 165 4.86 8.24 -8.08
N ASP A 166 3.66 7.85 -7.72
CA ASP A 166 3.23 7.74 -6.32
C ASP A 166 3.68 6.40 -5.74
N GLY A 167 4.27 6.43 -4.56
CA GLY A 167 4.56 5.26 -3.73
C GLY A 167 3.91 5.43 -2.36
N LEU A 168 3.17 4.42 -1.90
CA LEU A 168 2.48 4.45 -0.62
C LEU A 168 2.67 3.14 0.14
N ASP A 169 2.66 3.22 1.46
CA ASP A 169 2.61 2.06 2.37
C ASP A 169 1.18 1.50 2.55
N LEU A 170 0.33 1.69 1.54
CA LEU A 170 -1.09 1.37 1.55
C LEU A 170 -1.41 -0.07 2.01
N PRO A 171 -0.71 -1.13 1.53
CA PRO A 171 -1.00 -2.49 1.99
C PRO A 171 -0.61 -2.76 3.45
N LEU A 172 0.21 -1.91 4.07
CA LEU A 172 0.60 -2.04 5.47
C LEU A 172 -0.35 -1.35 6.45
N VAL A 173 -1.10 -0.35 5.97
CA VAL A 173 -1.86 0.57 6.84
C VAL A 173 -3.38 0.37 6.70
N ASN A 174 -3.82 -0.43 5.75
CA ASN A 174 -5.24 -0.77 5.52
C ASN A 174 -5.69 -1.97 6.35
#